data_4d7d5811358d8703dc585ef1497ec79f
#
_entry.id   4d7d5811358d8703dc585ef1497ec79f
#
_cell.length_a   1.000
_cell.length_b   1.000
_cell.length_c   1.000
_cell.angle_alpha   90.00
_cell.angle_beta   90.00
_cell.angle_gamma   90.00
#
_symmetry.space_group_name_H-M   'P 1'
#
loop_
_entity.id
_entity.type
_entity.pdbx_description
1 polymer ?
#
loop_
_entity_poly.entity_id
_entity_poly.type
_entity_poly.pdbx_seq_one_letter_code
_entity_poly.pdbx_strand_id
1 'polypeptide(L)'
;MGGLAALATQGDTSARDALLANVRTMVHRYCRARLGRLPGSEHAADDVAQEVCLAVLSALPRYRDEGRPFEAFVFGIAAHKVADAQRAAVRAAVPTDEMPDEPDLGPGPEDHALRSSDAALVRSLLDRLPPTQRELLILRVAVGLSAEETGSALGMSSGAVRVAQHRALARLRVLAAEVAS
;
A
#
# COMPACT_ATOMS: atom_id res chain seq x y z
N MET A 1 3.11 -14.72 -7.90
CA MET A 1 3.16 -14.02 -9.22
C MET A 1 4.40 -14.35 -10.07
N GLY A 2 5.47 -14.92 -9.54
CA GLY A 2 6.73 -15.18 -10.27
C GLY A 2 6.56 -15.95 -11.58
N GLY A 3 5.77 -17.03 -11.62
CA GLY A 3 5.53 -17.77 -12.86
C GLY A 3 4.88 -16.93 -13.97
N LEU A 4 3.92 -16.05 -13.63
CA LEU A 4 3.31 -15.12 -14.59
C LEU A 4 4.35 -14.10 -15.08
N ALA A 5 5.21 -13.60 -14.20
CA ALA A 5 6.26 -12.66 -14.57
C ALA A 5 7.26 -13.29 -15.54
N ALA A 6 7.66 -14.54 -15.31
CA ALA A 6 8.56 -15.27 -16.20
C ALA A 6 7.96 -15.47 -17.61
N LEU A 7 6.68 -15.86 -17.72
CA LEU A 7 5.97 -15.99 -19.00
C LEU A 7 5.80 -14.62 -19.69
N ALA A 8 5.43 -13.60 -18.95
CA ALA A 8 5.22 -12.25 -19.49
C ALA A 8 6.53 -11.65 -20.04
N THR A 9 7.68 -11.90 -19.42
CA THR A 9 8.99 -11.48 -19.95
C THR A 9 9.38 -12.21 -21.24
N GLN A 10 8.84 -13.41 -21.49
CA GLN A 10 9.00 -14.17 -22.73
C GLN A 10 8.02 -13.74 -23.85
N GLY A 11 7.18 -12.74 -23.58
CA GLY A 11 6.23 -12.20 -24.58
C GLY A 11 4.83 -12.79 -24.51
N ASP A 12 4.51 -13.64 -23.51
CA ASP A 12 3.14 -14.15 -23.33
C ASP A 12 2.21 -13.00 -22.89
N THR A 13 1.34 -12.58 -23.78
CA THR A 13 0.41 -11.47 -23.55
C THR A 13 -0.66 -11.83 -22.52
N SER A 14 -1.14 -13.09 -22.49
CA SER A 14 -2.14 -13.54 -21.52
C SER A 14 -1.57 -13.56 -20.09
N ALA A 15 -0.34 -14.07 -19.94
CA ALA A 15 0.37 -14.05 -18.67
C ALA A 15 0.66 -12.61 -18.20
N ARG A 16 1.00 -11.70 -19.13
CA ARG A 16 1.20 -10.29 -18.83
C ARG A 16 -0.08 -9.63 -18.31
N ASP A 17 -1.22 -9.86 -18.97
CA ASP A 17 -2.50 -9.27 -18.60
C ASP A 17 -2.97 -9.80 -17.23
N ALA A 18 -2.82 -11.11 -16.99
CA ALA A 18 -3.10 -11.72 -15.69
C ALA A 18 -2.16 -11.20 -14.59
N LEU A 19 -0.88 -11.01 -14.89
CA LEU A 19 0.09 -10.42 -13.97
C LEU A 19 -0.31 -8.99 -13.58
N LEU A 20 -0.65 -8.15 -14.56
CA LEU A 20 -1.03 -6.76 -14.32
C LEU A 20 -2.32 -6.64 -13.54
N ALA A 21 -3.30 -7.53 -13.74
CA ALA A 21 -4.52 -7.58 -12.94
C ALA A 21 -4.20 -7.85 -11.45
N ASN A 22 -3.32 -8.81 -11.18
CA ASN A 22 -2.87 -9.12 -9.83
C ASN A 22 -2.07 -7.96 -9.20
N VAL A 23 -1.15 -7.36 -9.96
CA VAL A 23 -0.38 -6.18 -9.54
C VAL A 23 -1.31 -5.04 -9.19
N ARG A 24 -2.28 -4.73 -10.05
CA ARG A 24 -3.25 -3.65 -9.82
C ARG A 24 -4.00 -3.84 -8.50
N THR A 25 -4.54 -5.03 -8.26
CA THR A 25 -5.27 -5.32 -7.02
C THR A 25 -4.40 -5.12 -5.78
N MET A 26 -3.18 -5.61 -5.81
CA MET A 26 -2.21 -5.53 -4.73
C MET A 26 -1.78 -4.09 -4.46
N VAL A 27 -1.38 -3.37 -5.50
CA VAL A 27 -0.90 -1.99 -5.42
C VAL A 27 -2.01 -1.04 -4.96
N HIS A 28 -3.23 -1.21 -5.45
CA HIS A 28 -4.38 -0.43 -5.03
C HIS A 28 -4.65 -0.56 -3.52
N ARG A 29 -4.63 -1.80 -2.99
CA ARG A 29 -4.76 -2.03 -1.54
C ARG A 29 -3.65 -1.34 -0.75
N TYR A 30 -2.42 -1.41 -1.25
CA TYR A 30 -1.27 -0.75 -0.63
C TYR A 30 -1.39 0.77 -0.64
N CYS A 31 -1.68 1.37 -1.78
CA CYS A 31 -1.83 2.83 -1.92
C CYS A 31 -2.96 3.35 -1.03
N ARG A 32 -4.12 2.69 -0.99
CA ARG A 32 -5.22 3.07 -0.09
C ARG A 32 -4.83 2.98 1.39
N ALA A 33 -4.11 1.93 1.79
CA ALA A 33 -3.65 1.81 3.17
C ALA A 33 -2.64 2.89 3.56
N ARG A 34 -1.83 3.37 2.60
CA ARG A 34 -0.75 4.34 2.84
C ARG A 34 -1.14 5.80 2.62
N LEU A 35 -2.02 6.07 1.68
CA LEU A 35 -2.41 7.42 1.26
C LEU A 35 -3.80 7.84 1.74
N GLY A 36 -4.58 6.95 2.32
CA GLY A 36 -5.98 7.19 2.71
C GLY A 36 -6.24 8.30 3.74
N ARG A 37 -5.24 9.14 4.03
CA ARG A 37 -5.33 10.34 4.90
C ARG A 37 -5.16 11.66 4.18
N LEU A 38 -4.71 11.60 2.94
CA LEU A 38 -4.49 12.83 2.19
C LEU A 38 -5.85 13.43 1.80
N PRO A 39 -5.99 14.75 1.81
CA PRO A 39 -7.16 15.40 1.22
C PRO A 39 -7.35 14.89 -0.23
N GLY A 40 -8.56 14.52 -0.62
CA GLY A 40 -8.79 13.86 -1.91
C GLY A 40 -8.18 12.45 -2.04
N SER A 41 -8.00 11.76 -0.91
CA SER A 41 -7.20 10.54 -0.78
C SER A 41 -7.62 9.37 -1.69
N GLU A 42 -8.89 9.28 -2.07
CA GLU A 42 -9.35 8.21 -2.96
C GLU A 42 -8.75 8.38 -4.35
N HIS A 43 -8.84 9.56 -4.94
CA HIS A 43 -8.24 9.87 -6.25
C HIS A 43 -6.71 9.78 -6.20
N ALA A 44 -6.07 10.36 -5.17
CA ALA A 44 -4.63 10.31 -5.02
C ALA A 44 -4.09 8.87 -4.89
N ALA A 45 -4.80 7.99 -4.17
CA ALA A 45 -4.41 6.59 -4.05
C ALA A 45 -4.57 5.83 -5.37
N ASP A 46 -5.62 6.11 -6.13
CA ASP A 46 -5.88 5.49 -7.43
C ASP A 46 -4.88 5.97 -8.49
N ASP A 47 -4.55 7.26 -8.52
CA ASP A 47 -3.53 7.83 -9.41
C ASP A 47 -2.15 7.24 -9.14
N VAL A 48 -1.73 7.18 -7.89
CA VAL A 48 -0.45 6.57 -7.52
C VAL A 48 -0.44 5.08 -7.86
N ALA A 49 -1.55 4.37 -7.64
CA ALA A 49 -1.65 2.96 -8.02
C ALA A 49 -1.50 2.76 -9.53
N GLN A 50 -2.10 3.64 -10.34
CA GLN A 50 -1.94 3.63 -11.80
C GLN A 50 -0.50 3.91 -12.20
N GLU A 51 0.15 4.91 -11.60
CA GLU A 51 1.57 5.20 -11.86
C GLU A 51 2.48 4.01 -11.52
N VAL A 52 2.21 3.30 -10.43
CA VAL A 52 2.97 2.09 -10.07
C VAL A 52 2.77 1.00 -11.12
N CYS A 53 1.52 0.76 -11.57
CA CYS A 53 1.23 -0.23 -12.61
C CYS A 53 1.97 0.08 -13.93
N LEU A 54 1.99 1.35 -14.35
CA LEU A 54 2.74 1.79 -15.52
C LEU A 54 4.25 1.61 -15.35
N ALA A 55 4.79 1.91 -14.16
CA ALA A 55 6.20 1.73 -13.86
C ALA A 55 6.58 0.23 -13.86
N VAL A 56 5.75 -0.64 -13.28
CA VAL A 56 5.95 -2.09 -13.32
C VAL A 56 5.92 -2.61 -14.76
N LEU A 57 4.93 -2.18 -15.56
CA LEU A 57 4.83 -2.57 -16.97
C LEU A 57 6.08 -2.15 -17.77
N SER A 58 6.56 -0.94 -17.55
CA SER A 58 7.75 -0.42 -18.22
C SER A 58 9.04 -1.12 -17.80
N ALA A 59 9.11 -1.58 -16.54
CA ALA A 59 10.26 -2.29 -16.00
C ALA A 59 10.25 -3.79 -16.31
N LEU A 60 9.09 -4.37 -16.60
CA LEU A 60 8.89 -5.82 -16.82
C LEU A 60 9.83 -6.42 -17.90
N PRO A 61 10.09 -5.78 -19.06
CA PRO A 61 11.00 -6.33 -20.07
C PRO A 61 12.44 -6.48 -19.58
N ARG A 62 12.84 -5.75 -18.54
CA ARG A 62 14.17 -5.78 -17.94
C ARG A 62 14.20 -6.56 -16.63
N TYR A 63 13.03 -7.02 -16.15
CA TYR A 63 12.95 -7.79 -14.92
C TYR A 63 13.74 -9.10 -15.08
N ARG A 64 14.57 -9.41 -14.10
CA ARG A 64 15.27 -10.67 -13.96
C ARG A 64 14.87 -11.32 -12.65
N ASP A 65 14.51 -12.59 -12.72
CA ASP A 65 14.25 -13.36 -11.51
C ASP A 65 15.59 -13.67 -10.81
N GLU A 66 15.83 -13.00 -9.71
CA GLU A 66 17.01 -13.18 -8.85
C GLU A 66 16.70 -14.08 -7.64
N GLY A 67 15.66 -14.90 -7.73
CA GLY A 67 15.22 -15.78 -6.63
C GLY A 67 14.43 -15.03 -5.53
N ARG A 68 14.02 -13.79 -5.78
CA ARG A 68 13.16 -13.01 -4.88
C ARG A 68 11.73 -12.99 -5.41
N PRO A 69 10.71 -13.06 -4.53
CA PRO A 69 9.31 -12.93 -4.96
C PRO A 69 9.10 -11.68 -5.82
N PHE A 70 8.36 -11.80 -6.92
CA PHE A 70 8.04 -10.69 -7.82
C PHE A 70 7.29 -9.57 -7.08
N GLU A 71 6.53 -9.93 -6.08
CA GLU A 71 5.83 -9.03 -5.17
C GLU A 71 6.80 -8.05 -4.50
N ALA A 72 7.98 -8.48 -4.10
CA ALA A 72 8.98 -7.61 -3.50
C ALA A 72 9.52 -6.56 -4.49
N PHE A 73 9.67 -6.93 -5.78
CA PHE A 73 10.02 -5.98 -6.84
C PHE A 73 8.93 -4.93 -7.03
N VAL A 74 7.65 -5.34 -7.10
CA VAL A 74 6.51 -4.42 -7.23
C VAL A 74 6.45 -3.47 -6.04
N PHE A 75 6.66 -3.99 -4.82
CA PHE A 75 6.67 -3.15 -3.61
C PHE A 75 7.80 -2.16 -3.56
N GLY A 76 8.97 -2.49 -4.09
CA GLY A 76 10.06 -1.53 -4.22
C GLY A 76 9.61 -0.29 -5.01
N ILE A 77 8.92 -0.49 -6.13
CA ILE A 77 8.36 0.60 -6.96
C ILE A 77 7.25 1.34 -6.22
N ALA A 78 6.30 0.59 -5.62
CA ALA A 78 5.15 1.17 -4.94
C ALA A 78 5.56 2.02 -3.73
N ALA A 79 6.52 1.56 -2.92
CA ALA A 79 7.00 2.29 -1.76
C ALA A 79 7.63 3.64 -2.14
N HIS A 80 8.40 3.68 -3.23
CA HIS A 80 8.96 4.93 -3.76
C HIS A 80 7.86 5.91 -4.19
N LYS A 81 6.90 5.45 -5.01
CA LYS A 81 5.80 6.29 -5.50
C LYS A 81 4.92 6.83 -4.37
N VAL A 82 4.59 5.99 -3.40
CA VAL A 82 3.84 6.40 -2.20
C VAL A 82 4.62 7.44 -1.39
N ALA A 83 5.93 7.24 -1.18
CA ALA A 83 6.75 8.20 -0.46
C ALA A 83 6.84 9.56 -1.20
N ASP A 84 6.91 9.55 -2.54
CA ASP A 84 6.89 10.76 -3.35
C ASP A 84 5.55 11.51 -3.21
N ALA A 85 4.43 10.81 -3.29
CA ALA A 85 3.10 11.38 -3.11
C ALA A 85 2.92 11.98 -1.70
N GLN A 86 3.38 11.28 -0.67
CA GLN A 86 3.36 11.80 0.71
C GLN A 86 4.19 13.06 0.85
N ARG A 87 5.40 13.10 0.27
CA ARG A 87 6.24 14.31 0.28
C ARG A 87 5.61 15.47 -0.49
N ALA A 88 4.96 15.20 -1.61
CA ALA A 88 4.24 16.21 -2.39
C ALA A 88 3.07 16.80 -1.58
N ALA A 89 2.27 15.95 -0.93
CA ALA A 89 1.16 16.39 -0.08
C ALA A 89 1.62 17.27 1.10
N VAL A 90 2.73 16.90 1.76
CA VAL A 90 3.30 17.73 2.84
C VAL A 90 3.75 19.10 2.32
N ARG A 91 4.34 19.17 1.12
CA ARG A 91 4.74 20.45 0.51
C ARG A 91 3.53 21.30 0.12
N ALA A 92 2.47 20.70 -0.41
CA ALA A 92 1.25 21.39 -0.77
C ALA A 92 0.45 21.89 0.45
N ALA A 93 0.60 21.25 1.60
CA ALA A 93 -0.04 21.66 2.85
C ALA A 93 0.64 22.87 3.54
N VAL A 94 1.78 23.37 3.04
CA VAL A 94 2.36 24.64 3.47
C VAL A 94 1.52 25.77 2.86
N PRO A 95 0.86 26.65 3.65
CA PRO A 95 -0.07 27.64 3.12
C PRO A 95 0.65 28.58 2.13
N THR A 96 0.26 28.52 0.89
CA THR A 96 0.44 29.63 -0.07
C THR A 96 -0.90 30.34 -0.15
N ASP A 97 -0.92 31.65 -0.11
CA ASP A 97 -2.07 32.55 0.10
C ASP A 97 -3.16 32.51 -1.02
N GLU A 98 -3.32 31.42 -1.73
CA GLU A 98 -4.37 31.28 -2.74
C GLU A 98 -5.02 29.89 -2.65
N MET A 99 -6.23 29.84 -2.10
CA MET A 99 -7.07 28.65 -2.02
C MET A 99 -8.24 28.78 -2.99
N PRO A 100 -8.37 27.90 -4.00
CA PRO A 100 -9.62 27.72 -4.71
C PRO A 100 -10.47 26.69 -3.95
N ASP A 101 -11.69 27.09 -3.58
CA ASP A 101 -12.76 26.21 -3.10
C ASP A 101 -13.28 25.33 -4.25
N GLU A 102 -13.06 24.04 -4.24
CA GLU A 102 -13.78 23.08 -5.07
C GLU A 102 -14.77 22.28 -4.22
N PRO A 103 -16.06 22.20 -4.59
CA PRO A 103 -17.07 21.44 -3.86
C PRO A 103 -16.94 19.94 -4.14
N ASP A 104 -16.89 19.15 -3.07
CA ASP A 104 -16.87 17.69 -3.07
C ASP A 104 -18.23 17.11 -3.47
N LEU A 105 -18.32 16.44 -4.60
CA LEU A 105 -19.48 15.70 -5.10
C LEU A 105 -19.28 14.19 -4.95
N GLY A 106 -19.36 13.69 -3.72
CA GLY A 106 -19.26 12.26 -3.41
C GLY A 106 -20.61 11.64 -2.98
N PRO A 107 -20.78 10.29 -3.07
CA PRO A 107 -22.05 9.61 -2.76
C PRO A 107 -22.37 9.56 -1.26
N GLY A 108 -23.68 9.51 -0.97
CA GLY A 108 -24.42 9.75 0.25
C GLY A 108 -23.88 9.37 1.65
N PRO A 109 -24.38 10.11 2.70
CA PRO A 109 -23.63 10.34 3.93
C PRO A 109 -23.57 9.22 4.98
N GLU A 110 -24.54 8.31 5.07
CA GLU A 110 -24.69 7.50 6.29
C GLU A 110 -23.89 6.19 6.31
N ASP A 111 -23.82 5.43 5.23
CA ASP A 111 -23.00 4.20 5.15
C ASP A 111 -21.51 4.49 5.02
N HIS A 112 -21.17 5.64 4.44
CA HIS A 112 -19.79 6.14 4.37
C HIS A 112 -19.26 6.62 5.72
N ALA A 113 -20.10 7.22 6.56
CA ALA A 113 -19.69 7.77 7.85
C ALA A 113 -19.23 6.69 8.84
N LEU A 114 -19.92 5.57 8.95
CA LEU A 114 -19.55 4.46 9.85
C LEU A 114 -18.28 3.75 9.36
N ARG A 115 -18.21 3.40 8.08
CA ARG A 115 -17.00 2.79 7.48
C ARG A 115 -15.80 3.73 7.50
N SER A 116 -16.04 5.04 7.36
CA SER A 116 -15.01 6.08 7.47
C SER A 116 -14.49 6.20 8.89
N SER A 117 -15.36 6.10 9.91
CA SER A 117 -15.00 6.18 11.33
C SER A 117 -14.10 5.00 11.75
N ASP A 118 -14.50 3.77 11.42
CA ASP A 118 -13.70 2.57 11.75
C ASP A 118 -12.36 2.56 11.01
N ALA A 119 -12.37 2.93 9.75
CA ALA A 119 -11.15 3.03 8.97
C ALA A 119 -10.23 4.15 9.48
N ALA A 120 -10.78 5.26 9.94
CA ALA A 120 -10.01 6.34 10.57
C ALA A 120 -9.41 5.88 11.90
N LEU A 121 -10.18 5.17 12.72
CA LEU A 121 -9.70 4.58 13.97
C LEU A 121 -8.56 3.60 13.73
N VAL A 122 -8.73 2.64 12.83
CA VAL A 122 -7.68 1.66 12.49
C VAL A 122 -6.41 2.38 12.00
N ARG A 123 -6.55 3.40 11.15
CA ARG A 123 -5.41 4.19 10.70
C ARG A 123 -4.73 4.93 11.85
N SER A 124 -5.48 5.55 12.74
CA SER A 124 -4.91 6.25 13.91
C SER A 124 -4.12 5.31 14.82
N LEU A 125 -4.61 4.09 15.04
CA LEU A 125 -3.92 3.06 15.80
C LEU A 125 -2.64 2.58 15.10
N LEU A 126 -2.68 2.39 13.79
CA LEU A 126 -1.50 2.01 13.00
C LEU A 126 -0.40 3.06 13.09
N ASP A 127 -0.73 4.35 13.18
CA ASP A 127 0.27 5.42 13.27
C ASP A 127 1.00 5.47 14.60
N ARG A 128 0.39 4.93 15.65
CA ARG A 128 1.05 4.78 16.96
C ARG A 128 2.06 3.63 16.99
N LEU A 129 2.12 2.81 15.92
CA LEU A 129 3.14 1.77 15.75
C LEU A 129 4.45 2.35 15.18
N PRO A 130 5.60 1.75 15.52
CA PRO A 130 6.84 2.01 14.82
C PRO A 130 6.69 1.80 13.30
N PRO A 131 7.36 2.63 12.44
CA PRO A 131 7.17 2.59 11.00
C PRO A 131 7.31 1.20 10.38
N THR A 132 8.32 0.42 10.79
CA THR A 132 8.54 -0.94 10.28
C THR A 132 7.40 -1.90 10.66
N GLN A 133 6.85 -1.79 11.87
CA GLN A 133 5.72 -2.63 12.30
C GLN A 133 4.45 -2.27 11.55
N ARG A 134 4.21 -0.98 11.33
CA ARG A 134 3.10 -0.48 10.54
C ARG A 134 3.17 -1.00 9.10
N GLU A 135 4.32 -0.85 8.45
CA GLU A 135 4.53 -1.32 7.08
C GLU A 135 4.33 -2.84 6.96
N LEU A 136 4.90 -3.59 7.90
CA LEU A 136 4.73 -5.04 7.97
C LEU A 136 3.24 -5.44 8.06
N LEU A 137 2.46 -4.78 8.92
CA LEU A 137 1.03 -5.07 9.04
C LEU A 137 0.25 -4.69 7.79
N ILE A 138 0.58 -3.58 7.14
CA ILE A 138 -0.04 -3.21 5.87
C ILE A 138 0.21 -4.30 4.82
N LEU A 139 1.45 -4.75 4.65
CA LEU A 139 1.80 -5.79 3.69
C LEU A 139 1.13 -7.13 4.01
N ARG A 140 1.12 -7.53 5.29
CA ARG A 140 0.57 -8.81 5.72
C ARG A 140 -0.96 -8.85 5.75
N VAL A 141 -1.61 -7.78 6.19
CA VAL A 141 -3.04 -7.75 6.49
C VAL A 141 -3.84 -7.06 5.38
N ALA A 142 -3.46 -5.84 5.01
CA ALA A 142 -4.21 -5.09 4.00
C ALA A 142 -3.94 -5.61 2.58
N VAL A 143 -2.70 -5.93 2.27
CA VAL A 143 -2.29 -6.43 0.95
C VAL A 143 -2.44 -7.94 0.83
N GLY A 144 -2.16 -8.69 1.91
CA GLY A 144 -2.30 -10.14 1.97
C GLY A 144 -1.03 -10.91 1.57
N LEU A 145 0.15 -10.29 1.66
CA LEU A 145 1.41 -10.97 1.34
C LEU A 145 1.72 -12.10 2.33
N SER A 146 2.40 -13.14 1.85
CA SER A 146 3.00 -14.18 2.69
C SER A 146 4.13 -13.63 3.56
N ALA A 147 4.55 -14.38 4.58
CA ALA A 147 5.68 -13.98 5.41
C ALA A 147 7.00 -13.94 4.63
N GLU A 148 7.14 -14.74 3.59
CA GLU A 148 8.30 -14.78 2.71
C GLU A 148 8.33 -13.55 1.81
N GLU A 149 7.24 -13.24 1.12
CA GLU A 149 7.09 -12.05 0.27
C GLU A 149 7.31 -10.77 1.06
N THR A 150 6.69 -10.66 2.25
CA THR A 150 6.87 -9.52 3.16
C THR A 150 8.32 -9.42 3.62
N GLY A 151 8.94 -10.54 3.99
CA GLY A 151 10.34 -10.58 4.40
C GLY A 151 11.26 -10.12 3.28
N SER A 152 11.03 -10.59 2.06
CA SER A 152 11.78 -10.15 0.89
C SER A 152 11.61 -8.66 0.60
N ALA A 153 10.41 -8.11 0.79
CA ALA A 153 10.12 -6.68 0.60
C ALA A 153 10.80 -5.80 1.67
N LEU A 154 10.86 -6.26 2.92
CA LEU A 154 11.36 -5.48 4.07
C LEU A 154 12.81 -5.84 4.47
N GLY A 155 13.48 -6.74 3.76
CA GLY A 155 14.83 -7.20 4.12
C GLY A 155 14.85 -8.03 5.41
N MET A 156 13.81 -8.82 5.69
CA MET A 156 13.65 -9.63 6.88
C MET A 156 13.52 -11.13 6.53
N SER A 157 13.89 -12.01 7.46
CA SER A 157 13.55 -13.44 7.31
C SER A 157 12.04 -13.66 7.56
N SER A 158 11.47 -14.70 6.96
CA SER A 158 10.06 -15.06 7.15
C SER A 158 9.72 -15.37 8.63
N GLY A 159 10.68 -15.90 9.38
CA GLY A 159 10.56 -16.12 10.83
C GLY A 159 10.48 -14.79 11.60
N ALA A 160 11.37 -13.83 11.27
CA ALA A 160 11.36 -12.50 11.87
C ALA A 160 10.03 -11.75 11.57
N VAL A 161 9.49 -11.90 10.34
CA VAL A 161 8.18 -11.34 9.96
C VAL A 161 7.06 -11.87 10.87
N ARG A 162 6.99 -13.20 11.10
CA ARG A 162 5.96 -13.79 11.97
C ARG A 162 6.03 -13.27 13.41
N VAL A 163 7.24 -13.19 13.96
CA VAL A 163 7.46 -12.65 15.32
C VAL A 163 7.09 -11.17 15.39
N ALA A 164 7.53 -10.37 14.43
CA ALA A 164 7.22 -8.94 14.37
C ALA A 164 5.72 -8.69 14.18
N GLN A 165 5.04 -9.48 13.34
CA GLN A 165 3.58 -9.43 13.17
C GLN A 165 2.85 -9.70 14.49
N HIS A 166 3.25 -10.75 15.21
CA HIS A 166 2.64 -11.09 16.51
C HIS A 166 2.78 -9.93 17.50
N ARG A 167 3.99 -9.35 17.61
CA ARG A 167 4.27 -8.22 18.52
C ARG A 167 3.49 -6.96 18.10
N ALA A 168 3.41 -6.66 16.83
CA ALA A 168 2.67 -5.51 16.32
C ALA A 168 1.17 -5.64 16.58
N LEU A 169 0.57 -6.82 16.37
CA LEU A 169 -0.82 -7.08 16.69
C LEU A 169 -1.12 -7.02 18.20
N ALA A 170 -0.22 -7.54 19.04
CA ALA A 170 -0.34 -7.42 20.48
C ALA A 170 -0.35 -5.95 20.93
N ARG A 171 0.56 -5.14 20.37
CA ARG A 171 0.60 -3.69 20.64
C ARG A 171 -0.67 -2.98 20.15
N LEU A 172 -1.20 -3.31 18.97
CA LEU A 172 -2.47 -2.73 18.50
C LEU A 172 -3.65 -3.04 19.43
N ARG A 173 -3.72 -4.26 19.98
CA ARG A 173 -4.78 -4.62 20.94
C ARG A 173 -4.74 -3.74 22.18
N VAL A 174 -3.54 -3.49 22.72
CA VAL A 174 -3.37 -2.59 23.88
C VAL A 174 -3.81 -1.17 23.52
N LEU A 175 -3.35 -0.64 22.40
CA LEU A 175 -3.71 0.70 21.92
C LEU A 175 -5.23 0.85 21.66
N ALA A 176 -5.88 -0.20 21.14
CA ALA A 176 -7.32 -0.20 20.92
C ALA A 176 -8.11 -0.20 22.24
N ALA A 177 -7.65 -0.95 23.24
CA ALA A 177 -8.27 -0.95 24.56
C ALA A 177 -8.18 0.42 25.26
N GLU A 178 -7.06 1.14 25.08
CA GLU A 178 -6.89 2.52 25.61
C GLU A 178 -7.88 3.53 25.00
N VAL A 179 -8.30 3.33 23.75
CA VAL A 179 -9.24 4.22 23.06
C VAL A 179 -10.70 3.90 23.41
N ALA A 180 -10.98 2.65 23.83
CA ALA A 180 -12.32 2.20 24.20
C ALA A 180 -12.67 2.45 25.68
N SER A 181 -11.69 2.91 26.50
CA SER A 181 -11.85 3.19 27.94
C SER A 181 -12.10 4.66 28.19
#